data_9ab7024f89772d7271ed876c27612ecd
#
_entry.id   9ab7024f89772d7271ed876c27612ecd
#
_cell.length_a   1.000
_cell.length_b   1.000
_cell.length_c   1.000
_cell.angle_alpha   90.00
_cell.angle_beta   90.00
_cell.angle_gamma   90.00
#
_symmetry.space_group_name_H-M   'P 1'
#
loop_
_entity.id
_entity.type
_entity.pdbx_description
1 polymer ?
#
loop_
_entity_poly.entity_id
_entity_poly.type
_entity_poly.pdbx_seq_one_letter_code
_entity_poly.pdbx_strand_id
1 'polypeptide(L)'
;MGYWACAQVEPQRERAAQHYLGLSGYTSYCPRLRIIRHSHGRKILIKPPLFPSYVFVTVVAGWWSARWCPHVVRLILNGDQPAVVADSVIDEIRSRERGGLVELPKPAGFNPGDRVRVLAGPLQGHLGLYAGQRPHERVLVLLALLGGEQRVTLAKKDIEVVR
;
A
#
# COMPACT_ATOMS: atom_id res chain seq x y z
N MET A 1 1.31 -16.02 17.60
CA MET A 1 0.95 -15.87 16.18
C MET A 1 1.32 -14.48 15.69
N GLY A 2 1.80 -14.40 14.47
CA GLY A 2 2.18 -13.12 13.87
C GLY A 2 0.97 -12.30 13.38
N TYR A 3 1.19 -11.04 13.18
CA TYR A 3 0.22 -10.14 12.55
C TYR A 3 0.92 -9.30 11.48
N TRP A 4 0.16 -8.77 10.55
CA TRP A 4 0.68 -7.87 9.53
C TRP A 4 0.78 -6.45 10.08
N ALA A 5 1.90 -5.81 9.79
CA ALA A 5 2.14 -4.39 10.02
C ALA A 5 2.62 -3.75 8.72
N CYS A 6 2.85 -2.45 8.73
CA CYS A 6 3.31 -1.72 7.58
C CYS A 6 4.62 -0.99 7.89
N ALA A 7 5.61 -1.15 7.03
CA ALA A 7 6.88 -0.45 7.11
C ALA A 7 6.95 0.62 6.02
N GLN A 8 7.36 1.82 6.39
CA GLN A 8 7.78 2.83 5.43
C GLN A 8 9.24 2.59 5.07
N VAL A 9 9.53 2.57 3.78
CA VAL A 9 10.85 2.31 3.25
C VAL A 9 11.32 3.48 2.38
N GLU A 10 12.60 3.54 2.10
CA GLU A 10 13.15 4.55 1.20
C GLU A 10 12.52 4.42 -0.19
N PRO A 11 12.26 5.55 -0.88
CA PRO A 11 11.68 5.54 -2.22
C PRO A 11 12.46 4.66 -3.19
N GLN A 12 11.76 3.83 -3.94
CA GLN A 12 12.32 2.90 -4.93
C GLN A 12 13.24 1.81 -4.33
N ARG A 13 13.22 1.62 -3.02
CA ARG A 13 14.01 0.61 -2.31
C ARG A 13 13.17 -0.50 -1.69
N GLU A 14 11.94 -0.68 -2.16
CA GLU A 14 11.02 -1.68 -1.62
C GLU A 14 11.60 -3.10 -1.70
N ARG A 15 12.19 -3.47 -2.83
CA ARG A 15 12.80 -4.80 -3.01
C ARG A 15 14.02 -4.99 -2.12
N ALA A 16 14.85 -3.95 -2.01
CA ALA A 16 16.01 -4.00 -1.14
C ALA A 16 15.60 -4.13 0.33
N ALA A 17 14.60 -3.37 0.76
CA ALA A 17 14.05 -3.48 2.11
C ALA A 17 13.49 -4.88 2.38
N GLN A 18 12.75 -5.46 1.43
CA GLN A 18 12.23 -6.83 1.55
C GLN A 18 13.36 -7.86 1.71
N HIS A 19 14.43 -7.68 0.95
CA HIS A 19 15.59 -8.56 1.05
C HIS A 19 16.18 -8.55 2.46
N TYR A 20 16.44 -7.38 3.02
CA TYR A 20 17.03 -7.26 4.36
C TYR A 20 16.06 -7.67 5.47
N LEU A 21 14.78 -7.39 5.31
CA LEU A 21 13.76 -7.91 6.23
C LEU A 21 13.76 -9.44 6.24
N GLY A 22 13.84 -10.06 5.07
CA GLY A 22 13.93 -11.51 4.93
C GLY A 22 15.18 -12.10 5.61
N LEU A 23 16.34 -11.45 5.46
CA LEU A 23 17.56 -11.84 6.14
C LEU A 23 17.44 -11.76 7.67
N SER A 24 16.59 -10.86 8.16
CA SER A 24 16.32 -10.70 9.60
C SER A 24 15.18 -11.58 10.10
N GLY A 25 14.67 -12.47 9.27
CA GLY A 25 13.62 -13.43 9.64
C GLY A 25 12.20 -12.95 9.49
N TYR A 26 11.97 -11.77 8.88
CA TYR A 26 10.62 -11.24 8.64
C TYR A 26 10.09 -11.67 7.28
N THR A 27 8.82 -12.07 7.25
CA THR A 27 8.09 -12.23 5.99
C THR A 27 7.55 -10.87 5.57
N SER A 28 7.74 -10.50 4.32
CA SER A 28 7.27 -9.23 3.79
C SER A 28 6.44 -9.42 2.51
N TYR A 29 5.59 -8.45 2.23
CA TYR A 29 4.74 -8.42 1.06
C TYR A 29 4.68 -7.00 0.48
N CYS A 30 5.09 -6.86 -0.77
CA CYS A 30 5.00 -5.60 -1.50
C CYS A 30 4.15 -5.85 -2.74
N PRO A 31 2.83 -5.60 -2.68
CA PRO A 31 1.99 -5.79 -3.85
C PRO A 31 2.39 -4.84 -4.96
N ARG A 32 2.41 -5.36 -6.19
CA ARG A 32 2.78 -4.60 -7.40
C ARG A 32 1.64 -4.62 -8.39
N LEU A 33 1.45 -3.49 -9.05
CA LEU A 33 0.41 -3.33 -10.05
C LEU A 33 0.86 -3.87 -11.40
N ARG A 34 -0.12 -4.30 -12.19
CA ARG A 34 0.01 -4.49 -13.62
C ARG A 34 -0.46 -3.23 -14.34
N ILE A 35 0.47 -2.48 -14.92
CA ILE A 35 0.15 -1.28 -15.69
C ILE A 35 0.75 -1.42 -17.10
N ILE A 36 -0.08 -1.20 -18.11
CA ILE A 36 0.35 -1.12 -19.49
C ILE A 36 0.54 0.35 -19.84
N ARG A 37 1.77 0.73 -20.15
CA ARG A 37 2.11 2.08 -20.59
C ARG A 37 2.37 2.06 -22.10
N HIS A 38 1.88 3.07 -22.80
CA HIS A 38 2.22 3.30 -24.20
C HIS A 38 3.42 4.23 -24.27
N SER A 39 4.48 3.79 -24.94
CA SER A 39 5.70 4.58 -25.14
C SER A 39 6.21 4.33 -26.53
N HIS A 40 6.38 5.41 -27.32
CA HIS A 40 6.89 5.35 -28.69
C HIS A 40 6.17 4.32 -29.59
N GLY A 41 4.83 4.26 -29.46
CA GLY A 41 4.01 3.32 -30.25
C GLY A 41 4.06 1.86 -29.74
N ARG A 42 4.74 1.58 -28.66
CA ARG A 42 4.84 0.25 -28.05
C ARG A 42 4.11 0.16 -26.72
N LYS A 43 3.55 -1.00 -26.46
CA LYS A 43 2.98 -1.31 -25.15
C LYS A 43 4.08 -1.86 -24.23
N ILE A 44 4.28 -1.23 -23.09
CA ILE A 44 5.27 -1.65 -22.10
C ILE A 44 4.54 -2.01 -20.82
N LEU A 45 4.82 -3.21 -20.29
CA LEU A 45 4.33 -3.62 -18.99
C LEU A 45 5.23 -3.02 -17.92
N ILE A 46 4.67 -2.21 -17.02
CA ILE A 46 5.35 -1.73 -15.81
C ILE A 46 4.72 -2.34 -14.58
N LYS A 47 5.52 -2.49 -13.53
CA LYS A 47 5.14 -3.19 -12.30
C LYS A 47 5.45 -2.33 -11.07
N PRO A 48 4.84 -1.13 -10.96
CA PRO A 48 5.10 -0.27 -9.80
C PRO A 48 4.47 -0.84 -8.54
N PRO A 49 4.98 -0.48 -7.35
CA PRO A 49 4.33 -0.85 -6.11
C PRO A 49 2.91 -0.29 -6.04
N LEU A 50 2.01 -1.06 -5.44
CA LEU A 50 0.66 -0.58 -5.15
C LEU A 50 0.70 0.62 -4.20
N PHE A 51 1.58 0.55 -3.19
CA PHE A 51 1.82 1.63 -2.23
C PHE A 51 3.31 2.00 -2.26
N PRO A 52 3.72 2.97 -3.10
CA PRO A 52 5.13 3.37 -3.17
C PRO A 52 5.69 3.76 -1.80
N SER A 53 6.88 3.26 -1.48
CA SER A 53 7.59 3.45 -0.22
C SER A 53 6.98 2.75 0.99
N TYR A 54 6.07 1.77 0.79
CA TYR A 54 5.46 0.99 1.86
C TYR A 54 5.51 -0.49 1.55
N VAL A 55 5.81 -1.28 2.58
CA VAL A 55 5.89 -2.74 2.50
C VAL A 55 5.15 -3.32 3.70
N PHE A 56 4.33 -4.33 3.47
CA PHE A 56 3.74 -5.08 4.57
C PHE A 56 4.76 -6.04 5.14
N VAL A 57 4.77 -6.21 6.45
CA VAL A 57 5.70 -7.08 7.16
C VAL A 57 4.96 -7.82 8.26
N THR A 58 5.26 -9.12 8.41
CA THR A 58 4.70 -9.91 9.52
C THR A 58 5.54 -9.70 10.77
N VAL A 59 4.87 -9.42 11.88
CA VAL A 59 5.50 -9.32 13.19
C VAL A 59 5.09 -10.56 14.00
N VAL A 60 6.07 -11.39 14.35
CA VAL A 60 5.84 -12.59 15.17
C VAL A 60 6.30 -12.34 16.61
N ALA A 61 7.48 -11.78 16.76
CA ALA A 61 8.05 -11.37 18.05
C ALA A 61 9.15 -10.35 17.78
N GLY A 62 9.22 -9.30 18.61
CA GLY A 62 10.33 -8.36 18.54
C GLY A 62 10.34 -7.51 17.26
N TRP A 63 9.36 -6.66 17.10
CA TRP A 63 9.27 -5.78 15.93
C TRP A 63 10.35 -4.70 15.86
N TRP A 64 11.04 -4.44 16.96
CA TRP A 64 12.05 -3.39 17.04
C TRP A 64 13.20 -3.58 16.06
N SER A 65 13.62 -4.81 15.82
CA SER A 65 14.73 -5.07 14.91
C SER A 65 14.37 -4.78 13.44
N ALA A 66 13.10 -4.85 13.07
CA ALA A 66 12.66 -4.54 11.72
C ALA A 66 12.99 -3.09 11.31
N ARG A 67 12.87 -2.14 12.23
CA ARG A 67 13.16 -0.72 11.96
C ARG A 67 14.64 -0.44 11.67
N TRP A 68 15.52 -1.35 12.07
CA TRP A 68 16.96 -1.22 11.84
C TRP A 68 17.43 -1.90 10.56
N CYS A 69 16.55 -2.57 9.85
CA CYS A 69 16.88 -3.15 8.55
C CYS A 69 17.24 -2.06 7.56
N PRO A 70 18.26 -2.26 6.73
CA PRO A 70 18.59 -1.31 5.67
C PRO A 70 17.40 -0.97 4.80
N HIS A 71 17.27 0.30 4.44
CA HIS A 71 16.19 0.89 3.64
C HIS A 71 14.83 0.98 4.33
N VAL A 72 14.68 0.46 5.54
CA VAL A 72 13.48 0.68 6.37
C VAL A 72 13.63 2.02 7.08
N VAL A 73 12.67 2.93 6.87
CA VAL A 73 12.65 4.23 7.53
C VAL A 73 12.03 4.11 8.91
N ARG A 74 10.86 3.46 8.98
CA ARG A 74 10.12 3.23 10.24
C ARG A 74 9.02 2.21 10.02
N LEU A 75 8.53 1.64 11.12
CA LEU A 75 7.23 0.98 11.13
C LEU A 75 6.14 2.00 11.41
N ILE A 76 5.00 1.82 10.79
CA ILE A 76 3.83 2.65 11.07
C ILE A 76 3.24 2.22 12.40
N LEU A 77 3.16 3.15 13.34
CA LEU A 77 2.72 2.87 14.70
C LEU A 77 1.30 3.40 14.93
N ASN A 78 0.58 2.71 15.79
CA ASN A 78 -0.64 3.18 16.42
C ASN A 78 -0.37 3.23 17.93
N GLY A 79 -0.14 4.45 18.45
CA GLY A 79 0.43 4.60 19.77
C GLY A 79 1.89 4.16 19.80
N ASP A 80 2.23 3.24 20.70
CA ASP A 80 3.57 2.71 20.90
C ASP A 80 3.81 1.33 20.26
N GLN A 81 2.80 0.80 19.58
CA GLN A 81 2.85 -0.51 18.91
C GLN A 81 2.64 -0.36 17.41
N PRO A 82 3.15 -1.31 16.60
CA PRO A 82 2.86 -1.30 15.19
C PRO A 82 1.36 -1.36 14.90
N ALA A 83 0.89 -0.53 13.99
CA ALA A 83 -0.49 -0.56 13.53
C ALA A 83 -0.77 -1.91 12.88
N VAL A 84 -1.80 -2.60 13.33
CA VAL A 84 -2.18 -3.91 12.80
C VAL A 84 -2.91 -3.74 11.48
N VAL A 85 -2.45 -4.46 10.46
CA VAL A 85 -3.16 -4.61 9.20
C VAL A 85 -3.97 -5.89 9.29
N ALA A 86 -5.28 -5.78 9.09
CA ALA A 86 -6.14 -6.96 9.11
C ALA A 86 -5.75 -7.95 8.01
N ASP A 87 -5.78 -9.24 8.32
CA ASP A 87 -5.50 -10.31 7.34
C ASP A 87 -6.42 -10.19 6.12
N SER A 88 -7.66 -9.76 6.33
CA SER A 88 -8.63 -9.53 5.25
C SER A 88 -8.16 -8.50 4.22
N VAL A 89 -7.40 -7.49 4.64
CA VAL A 89 -6.83 -6.49 3.72
C VAL A 89 -5.78 -7.14 2.82
N ILE A 90 -4.89 -7.92 3.40
CA ILE A 90 -3.87 -8.65 2.64
C ILE A 90 -4.52 -9.66 1.68
N ASP A 91 -5.50 -10.40 2.17
CA ASP A 91 -6.23 -11.39 1.36
C ASP A 91 -6.99 -10.73 0.22
N GLU A 92 -7.60 -9.57 0.45
CA GLU A 92 -8.28 -8.79 -0.59
C GLU A 92 -7.32 -8.36 -1.69
N ILE A 93 -6.13 -7.85 -1.30
CA ILE A 93 -5.11 -7.47 -2.29
C ILE A 93 -4.66 -8.70 -3.07
N ARG A 94 -4.35 -9.80 -2.39
CA ARG A 94 -3.93 -11.04 -3.03
C ARG A 94 -5.00 -11.62 -3.96
N SER A 95 -6.26 -11.49 -3.61
CA SER A 95 -7.37 -11.96 -4.45
C SER A 95 -7.45 -11.25 -5.80
N ARG A 96 -6.89 -10.05 -5.87
CA ARG A 96 -6.83 -9.25 -7.11
C ARG A 96 -5.56 -9.50 -7.93
N GLU A 97 -4.67 -10.36 -7.46
CA GLU A 97 -3.47 -10.71 -8.21
C GLU A 97 -3.80 -11.67 -9.35
N ARG A 98 -3.18 -11.40 -10.50
CA ARG A 98 -3.16 -12.27 -11.67
C ARG A 98 -1.71 -12.38 -12.14
N GLY A 99 -1.14 -13.58 -12.11
CA GLY A 99 0.27 -13.76 -12.41
C GLY A 99 1.22 -13.00 -11.48
N GLY A 100 0.86 -12.88 -10.19
CA GLY A 100 1.64 -12.17 -9.19
C GLY A 100 1.53 -10.65 -9.23
N LEU A 101 0.67 -10.08 -10.07
CA LEU A 101 0.46 -8.64 -10.19
C LEU A 101 -1.00 -8.28 -9.88
N VAL A 102 -1.18 -7.20 -9.13
CA VAL A 102 -2.50 -6.72 -8.74
C VAL A 102 -3.18 -6.01 -9.91
N GLU A 103 -4.42 -6.37 -10.16
CA GLU A 103 -5.31 -5.69 -11.09
C GLU A 103 -6.39 -4.95 -10.29
N LEU A 104 -6.48 -3.64 -10.50
CA LEU A 104 -7.47 -2.82 -9.82
C LEU A 104 -8.73 -2.68 -10.66
N PRO A 105 -9.90 -2.72 -10.02
CA PRO A 105 -11.17 -2.49 -10.73
C PRO A 105 -11.24 -1.06 -11.26
N LYS A 106 -11.83 -0.91 -12.42
CA LYS A 106 -12.19 0.40 -12.96
C LYS A 106 -13.53 0.81 -12.35
N PRO A 107 -13.64 2.03 -11.80
CA PRO A 107 -14.91 2.51 -11.31
C PRO A 107 -15.94 2.60 -12.44
N ALA A 108 -17.17 2.25 -12.14
CA ALA A 108 -18.26 2.37 -13.11
C ALA A 108 -18.47 3.85 -13.47
N GLY A 109 -18.59 4.15 -14.77
CA GLY A 109 -18.78 5.50 -15.26
C GLY A 109 -17.52 6.38 -15.29
N PHE A 110 -16.36 5.76 -15.11
CA PHE A 110 -15.09 6.47 -15.16
C PHE A 110 -14.63 6.69 -16.60
N ASN A 111 -14.34 7.95 -16.94
CA ASN A 111 -13.70 8.31 -18.20
C ASN A 111 -12.23 8.68 -17.97
N PRO A 112 -11.34 8.42 -18.94
CA PRO A 112 -9.96 8.86 -18.83
C PRO A 112 -9.89 10.38 -18.60
N GLY A 113 -9.21 10.79 -17.54
CA GLY A 113 -9.09 12.18 -17.13
C GLY A 113 -10.06 12.64 -16.04
N ASP A 114 -11.07 11.83 -15.71
CA ASP A 114 -11.95 12.14 -14.59
C ASP A 114 -11.19 12.05 -13.26
N ARG A 115 -11.44 13.02 -12.40
CA ARG A 115 -10.90 12.98 -11.03
C ARG A 115 -11.75 12.02 -10.22
N VAL A 116 -11.19 10.88 -9.88
CA VAL A 116 -11.85 9.91 -9.02
C VAL A 116 -11.71 10.38 -7.57
N ARG A 117 -12.84 10.58 -6.91
CA ARG A 117 -12.86 10.80 -5.48
C ARG A 117 -12.49 9.49 -4.81
N VAL A 118 -11.41 9.49 -4.03
CA VAL A 118 -11.12 8.37 -3.14
C VAL A 118 -12.29 8.30 -2.15
N LEU A 119 -13.10 7.28 -2.30
CA LEU A 119 -14.11 6.99 -1.29
C LEU A 119 -13.38 6.39 -0.09
N ALA A 120 -12.85 7.25 0.78
CA ALA A 120 -12.67 6.90 2.17
C ALA A 120 -14.08 6.69 2.71
N GLY A 121 -14.74 5.74 2.12
CA GLY A 121 -16.12 5.50 2.42
C GLY A 121 -16.28 4.64 3.64
N PRO A 122 -17.53 4.54 4.08
CA PRO A 122 -17.95 3.73 5.20
C PRO A 122 -17.86 2.24 4.91
N LEU A 123 -17.04 1.83 3.97
CA LEU A 123 -16.81 0.43 3.67
C LEU A 123 -15.88 -0.12 4.74
N GLN A 124 -16.45 -0.32 5.91
CA GLN A 124 -15.79 -0.97 7.02
C GLN A 124 -15.11 -2.25 6.52
N GLY A 125 -13.76 -2.23 6.54
CA GLY A 125 -12.96 -3.37 6.17
C GLY A 125 -12.64 -3.55 4.68
N HIS A 126 -13.03 -2.63 3.78
CA HIS A 126 -12.68 -2.71 2.37
C HIS A 126 -11.66 -1.66 1.96
N LEU A 127 -10.65 -2.11 1.25
CA LEU A 127 -9.63 -1.24 0.68
C LEU A 127 -10.19 -0.59 -0.60
N GLY A 128 -10.51 0.71 -0.53
CA GLY A 128 -11.10 1.46 -1.64
C GLY A 128 -10.07 1.86 -2.70
N LEU A 129 -9.53 0.89 -3.44
CA LEU A 129 -8.53 1.12 -4.47
C LEU A 129 -9.11 0.97 -5.87
N TYR A 130 -8.78 1.91 -6.75
CA TYR A 130 -9.22 1.93 -8.13
C TYR A 130 -8.06 2.21 -9.10
N ALA A 131 -8.16 1.72 -10.31
CA ALA A 131 -7.14 1.88 -11.34
C ALA A 131 -6.85 3.34 -11.72
N GLY A 132 -7.82 4.25 -11.52
CA GLY A 132 -7.65 5.67 -11.80
C GLY A 132 -6.94 6.46 -10.70
N GLN A 133 -6.68 5.84 -9.55
CA GLN A 133 -6.03 6.54 -8.45
C GLN A 133 -4.54 6.75 -8.73
N ARG A 134 -4.04 7.92 -8.33
CA ARG A 134 -2.61 8.21 -8.34
C ARG A 134 -1.90 7.46 -7.22
N PRO A 135 -0.58 7.21 -7.35
CA PRO A 135 0.17 6.48 -6.32
C PRO A 135 0.02 7.06 -4.91
N HIS A 136 0.11 8.38 -4.76
CA HIS A 136 -0.04 9.02 -3.46
C HIS A 136 -1.46 8.89 -2.88
N GLU A 137 -2.48 8.85 -3.73
CA GLU A 137 -3.86 8.64 -3.29
C GLU A 137 -4.05 7.24 -2.69
N ARG A 138 -3.43 6.23 -3.30
CA ARG A 138 -3.44 4.87 -2.77
C ARG A 138 -2.72 4.78 -1.42
N VAL A 139 -1.60 5.49 -1.28
CA VAL A 139 -0.89 5.58 0.01
C VAL A 139 -1.76 6.21 1.08
N LEU A 140 -2.52 7.26 0.75
CA LEU A 140 -3.44 7.89 1.69
C LEU A 140 -4.53 6.93 2.17
N VAL A 141 -5.07 6.11 1.27
CA VAL A 141 -6.03 5.05 1.64
C VAL A 141 -5.39 4.07 2.61
N LEU A 142 -4.16 3.64 2.33
CA LEU A 142 -3.44 2.74 3.23
C LEU A 142 -3.23 3.36 4.62
N LEU A 143 -2.76 4.60 4.67
CA LEU A 143 -2.53 5.29 5.94
C LEU A 143 -3.83 5.50 6.74
N ALA A 144 -4.94 5.77 6.05
CA ALA A 144 -6.24 5.86 6.68
C ALA A 144 -6.68 4.53 7.31
N LEU A 145 -6.41 3.40 6.65
CA LEU A 145 -6.67 2.08 7.21
C LEU A 145 -5.84 1.76 8.45
N LEU A 146 -4.61 2.26 8.48
CA LEU A 146 -3.68 1.99 9.58
C LEU A 146 -4.00 2.78 10.85
N GLY A 147 -4.94 3.70 10.77
CA GLY A 147 -5.57 4.31 11.92
C GLY A 147 -4.74 5.35 12.66
N GLY A 148 -5.40 6.22 13.34
CA GLY A 148 -4.93 7.39 14.06
C GLY A 148 -5.69 8.61 13.55
N GLU A 149 -6.31 9.35 14.44
CA GLU A 149 -7.14 10.51 14.09
C GLU A 149 -6.42 11.50 13.17
N GLN A 150 -5.14 11.75 13.41
CA GLN A 150 -4.35 12.67 12.59
C GLN A 150 -4.16 12.18 11.15
N ARG A 151 -4.04 10.88 10.95
CA ARG A 151 -3.87 10.27 9.61
C ARG A 151 -5.16 10.25 8.83
N VAL A 152 -6.27 9.99 9.50
CA VAL A 152 -7.61 10.08 8.90
C VAL A 152 -7.90 11.52 8.50
N THR A 153 -7.51 12.49 9.31
CA THR A 153 -7.66 13.92 9.01
C THR A 153 -6.81 14.34 7.82
N LEU A 154 -5.55 13.88 7.73
CA LEU A 154 -4.69 14.11 6.58
C LEU A 154 -5.26 13.48 5.31
N ALA A 155 -5.72 12.25 5.38
CA ALA A 155 -6.36 11.57 4.27
C ALA A 155 -7.61 12.31 3.78
N LYS A 156 -8.44 12.79 4.67
CA LYS A 156 -9.61 13.61 4.33
C LYS A 156 -9.22 14.93 3.68
N LYS A 157 -8.20 15.60 4.19
CA LYS A 157 -7.71 16.87 3.65
C LYS A 157 -7.17 16.68 2.23
N ASP A 158 -6.39 15.64 1.98
CA ASP A 158 -5.81 15.36 0.68
C ASP A 158 -6.86 14.82 -0.31
N ILE A 159 -7.86 14.13 0.18
CA ILE A 159 -9.03 13.70 -0.62
C ILE A 159 -9.84 14.94 -1.05
N GLU A 160 -9.97 15.94 -0.20
CA GLU A 160 -10.67 17.18 -0.54
C GLU A 160 -9.92 18.02 -1.58
N VAL A 161 -8.60 17.98 -1.59
CA VAL A 161 -7.75 18.70 -2.53
C VAL A 161 -7.80 18.11 -3.94
N VAL A 162 -8.22 16.88 -4.10
CA VAL A 162 -8.33 16.18 -5.40
C VAL A 162 -9.63 16.51 -6.15
N ARG A 163 -10.48 17.38 -5.61
CA ARG A 163 -11.70 17.82 -6.27
C ARG A 163 -11.45 18.58 -7.56
#